data_a494a1977a5dcf562fc17480454884c5
#
_entry.id   a494a1977a5dcf562fc17480454884c5
#
_cell.length_a   1.000
_cell.length_b   1.000
_cell.length_c   1.000
_cell.angle_alpha   90.00
_cell.angle_beta   90.00
_cell.angle_gamma   90.00
#
_symmetry.space_group_name_H-M   'P 1'
#
loop_
_entity.id
_entity.type
_entity.pdbx_description
1 polymer ?
#
loop_
_entity_poly.entity_id
_entity_poly.type
_entity_poly.pdbx_seq_one_letter_code
_entity_poly.pdbx_strand_id
1 'polypeptide(L)'
;GYDFAHRDSFVERLRLGDRLVMGDRFAGGIVAGAMPPLHRYLGNPVLSFIGRLLFPSQIRDFHCGLRGFERAAILRLDLSSPGMEFASEMAVKATLAGLPISNVPTVLSPDGRSRPPHLRSWRDGWRHLRFLLMMSPRWLLLYPGLTLIGLGTSAQLATLGGPVVVQGVGFDIHTMLYASGATILGLQLVLFSLVARAIGCVK
;
A
#
# COMPACT_ATOMS: atom_id res chain seq x y z
N GLY A 1 23.04 -9.53 0.96
CA GLY A 1 23.33 -8.32 1.70
C GLY A 1 23.40 -7.09 0.79
N TYR A 2 23.56 -5.93 1.37
CA TYR A 2 23.76 -4.68 0.62
C TYR A 2 25.23 -4.30 0.61
N ASP A 3 25.70 -3.74 -0.50
CA ASP A 3 27.03 -3.17 -0.56
C ASP A 3 27.00 -1.75 0.05
N PHE A 4 27.76 -1.55 1.11
CA PHE A 4 27.87 -0.24 1.77
C PHE A 4 28.75 0.76 1.02
N ALA A 5 29.41 0.36 -0.07
CA ALA A 5 30.12 1.29 -0.96
C ALA A 5 29.17 2.36 -1.54
N HIS A 6 27.88 2.06 -1.66
CA HIS A 6 26.88 3.01 -2.14
C HIS A 6 26.41 4.04 -1.10
N ARG A 7 26.88 3.99 0.16
CA ARG A 7 26.45 4.91 1.24
C ARG A 7 26.68 6.38 0.90
N ASP A 8 27.73 6.68 0.16
CA ASP A 8 28.11 8.06 -0.17
C ASP A 8 27.04 8.75 -1.01
N SER A 9 26.40 8.02 -1.94
CA SER A 9 25.26 8.54 -2.70
C SER A 9 24.04 8.86 -1.82
N PHE A 10 23.80 8.08 -0.75
CA PHE A 10 22.74 8.38 0.22
C PHE A 10 23.06 9.65 1.02
N VAL A 11 24.32 9.80 1.47
CA VAL A 11 24.76 10.97 2.22
C VAL A 11 24.69 12.23 1.35
N GLU A 12 25.09 12.13 0.08
CA GLU A 12 24.99 13.24 -0.86
C GLU A 12 23.55 13.71 -1.04
N ARG A 13 22.61 12.78 -1.26
CA ARG A 13 21.18 13.10 -1.38
C ARG A 13 20.65 13.78 -0.14
N LEU A 14 21.02 13.31 1.06
CA LEU A 14 20.62 13.95 2.31
C LEU A 14 21.21 15.36 2.46
N ARG A 15 22.46 15.58 2.02
CA ARG A 15 23.09 16.91 1.98
C ARG A 15 22.41 17.87 1.01
N LEU A 16 21.85 17.35 -0.08
CA LEU A 16 21.06 18.13 -1.05
C LEU A 16 19.65 18.48 -0.55
N GLY A 17 19.27 18.03 0.65
CA GLY A 17 18.01 18.41 1.29
C GLY A 17 16.93 17.33 1.31
N ASP A 18 17.21 16.13 0.77
CA ASP A 18 16.30 15.00 0.94
C ASP A 18 16.21 14.61 2.42
N ARG A 19 15.02 14.25 2.86
CA ARG A 19 14.77 13.83 4.25
C ARG A 19 14.70 12.32 4.42
N LEU A 20 14.39 11.62 3.32
CA LEU A 20 14.40 10.17 3.23
C LEU A 20 14.98 9.75 1.87
N VAL A 21 15.96 8.89 1.89
CA VAL A 21 16.58 8.30 0.69
C VAL A 21 16.35 6.79 0.73
N MET A 22 15.67 6.28 -0.28
CA MET A 22 15.34 4.86 -0.39
C MET A 22 16.26 4.18 -1.37
N GLY A 23 16.77 3.00 -1.03
CA GLY A 23 17.43 2.14 -1.98
C GLY A 23 16.44 1.58 -3.00
N ASP A 24 16.87 1.45 -4.26
CA ASP A 24 16.08 0.81 -5.33
C ASP A 24 16.87 -0.39 -5.86
N ARG A 25 16.47 -1.59 -5.41
CA ARG A 25 17.10 -2.85 -5.81
C ARG A 25 16.79 -3.23 -7.25
N PHE A 26 15.64 -2.80 -7.75
CA PHE A 26 15.22 -3.10 -9.11
C PHE A 26 15.97 -2.24 -10.14
N ALA A 27 16.34 -1.02 -9.79
CA ALA A 27 17.17 -0.16 -10.62
C ALA A 27 18.68 -0.48 -10.50
N GLY A 28 19.14 -0.85 -9.29
CA GLY A 28 20.56 -1.13 -9.05
C GLY A 28 20.99 -2.54 -9.41
N GLY A 29 20.07 -3.49 -9.40
CA GLY A 29 20.31 -4.88 -9.76
C GLY A 29 20.21 -5.85 -8.59
N ILE A 30 19.74 -7.05 -8.88
CA ILE A 30 19.58 -8.16 -7.92
C ILE A 30 20.40 -9.33 -8.45
N VAL A 31 21.49 -9.65 -7.75
CA VAL A 31 22.38 -10.76 -8.09
C VAL A 31 21.61 -12.09 -7.97
N ALA A 32 21.97 -13.08 -8.80
CA ALA A 32 21.36 -14.39 -8.76
C ALA A 32 21.44 -15.00 -7.35
N GLY A 33 20.33 -15.56 -6.86
CA GLY A 33 20.25 -16.14 -5.52
C GLY A 33 20.08 -15.14 -4.36
N ALA A 34 20.18 -13.82 -4.60
CA ALA A 34 20.05 -12.81 -3.55
C ALA A 34 18.59 -12.59 -3.07
N MET A 35 17.61 -12.96 -3.88
CA MET A 35 16.19 -12.81 -3.56
C MET A 35 15.40 -13.99 -4.10
N PRO A 36 14.48 -14.59 -3.30
CA PRO A 36 13.58 -15.64 -3.78
C PRO A 36 12.74 -15.16 -4.98
N PRO A 37 12.47 -16.03 -5.98
CA PRO A 37 11.73 -15.63 -7.19
C PRO A 37 10.35 -15.01 -6.89
N LEU A 38 9.61 -15.58 -5.93
CA LEU A 38 8.32 -15.05 -5.50
C LEU A 38 8.41 -13.58 -5.03
N HIS A 39 9.44 -13.23 -4.27
CA HIS A 39 9.66 -11.85 -3.81
C HIS A 39 10.16 -10.95 -4.93
N ARG A 40 10.98 -11.47 -5.84
CA ARG A 40 11.58 -10.72 -6.94
C ARG A 40 10.54 -10.31 -7.98
N TYR A 41 9.67 -11.24 -8.39
CA TYR A 41 8.79 -11.03 -9.54
C TYR A 41 7.35 -10.70 -9.15
N LEU A 42 6.89 -11.06 -7.95
CA LEU A 42 5.52 -10.87 -7.51
C LEU A 42 5.43 -10.01 -6.25
N GLY A 43 5.97 -10.46 -5.12
CA GLY A 43 5.73 -9.84 -3.82
C GLY A 43 6.13 -8.37 -3.76
N ASN A 44 7.40 -8.07 -3.96
CA ASN A 44 7.92 -6.69 -3.85
C ASN A 44 7.39 -5.76 -4.97
N PRO A 45 7.34 -6.18 -6.26
CA PRO A 45 6.78 -5.33 -7.30
C PRO A 45 5.30 -5.01 -7.08
N VAL A 46 4.49 -6.02 -6.74
CA VAL A 46 3.04 -5.83 -6.52
C VAL A 46 2.79 -4.95 -5.31
N LEU A 47 3.42 -5.21 -4.17
CA LEU A 47 3.24 -4.40 -2.97
C LEU A 47 3.75 -2.96 -3.16
N SER A 48 4.86 -2.77 -3.87
CA SER A 48 5.36 -1.43 -4.20
C SER A 48 4.45 -0.71 -5.19
N PHE A 49 3.86 -1.43 -6.15
CA PHE A 49 2.84 -0.87 -7.05
C PHE A 49 1.59 -0.45 -6.27
N ILE A 50 1.07 -1.30 -5.39
CA ILE A 50 -0.07 -0.97 -4.51
C ILE A 50 0.27 0.25 -3.64
N GLY A 51 1.48 0.29 -3.05
CA GLY A 51 1.92 1.43 -2.27
C GLY A 51 1.86 2.75 -3.05
N ARG A 52 2.35 2.77 -4.29
CA ARG A 52 2.26 3.95 -5.18
C ARG A 52 0.84 4.29 -5.62
N LEU A 53 0.00 3.27 -5.82
CA LEU A 53 -1.41 3.46 -6.19
C LEU A 53 -2.21 4.10 -5.04
N LEU A 54 -1.97 3.64 -3.81
CA LEU A 54 -2.67 4.13 -2.62
C LEU A 54 -2.16 5.50 -2.15
N PHE A 55 -0.86 5.74 -2.35
CA PHE A 55 -0.17 6.96 -1.92
C PHE A 55 0.62 7.54 -3.09
N PRO A 56 0.46 8.83 -3.43
CA PRO A 56 1.24 9.49 -4.49
C PRO A 56 2.70 9.63 -4.05
N SER A 57 3.48 8.57 -4.19
CA SER A 57 4.86 8.46 -3.74
C SER A 57 5.83 8.25 -4.91
N GLN A 58 6.99 8.88 -4.83
CA GLN A 58 8.10 8.67 -5.76
C GLN A 58 8.92 7.42 -5.41
N ILE A 59 8.61 6.74 -4.30
CA ILE A 59 9.32 5.53 -3.84
C ILE A 59 9.07 4.39 -4.83
N ARG A 60 10.15 3.83 -5.36
CA ARG A 60 10.09 2.72 -6.31
C ARG A 60 10.10 1.36 -5.63
N ASP A 61 10.91 1.21 -4.58
CA ASP A 61 11.03 -0.02 -3.80
C ASP A 61 10.71 0.25 -2.32
N PHE A 62 9.44 0.04 -1.94
CA PHE A 62 8.95 0.24 -0.56
C PHE A 62 9.61 -0.68 0.46
N HIS A 63 10.16 -1.81 0.00
CA HIS A 63 10.66 -2.87 0.87
C HIS A 63 12.18 -2.96 0.88
N CYS A 64 12.89 -2.00 0.26
CA CYS A 64 14.33 -1.94 0.38
C CYS A 64 14.75 -1.65 1.83
N GLY A 65 15.66 -2.46 2.36
CA GLY A 65 16.17 -2.31 3.74
C GLY A 65 17.23 -1.23 3.86
N LEU A 66 17.95 -0.89 2.77
CA LEU A 66 18.96 0.16 2.79
C LEU A 66 18.27 1.52 2.63
N ARG A 67 18.40 2.37 3.66
CA ARG A 67 17.74 3.68 3.73
C ARG A 67 18.66 4.68 4.39
N GLY A 68 18.68 5.90 3.85
CA GLY A 68 19.26 7.07 4.50
C GLY A 68 18.15 8.02 4.94
N PHE A 69 18.27 8.63 6.09
CA PHE A 69 17.25 9.59 6.55
C PHE A 69 17.81 10.62 7.52
N GLU A 70 17.18 11.76 7.55
CA GLU A 70 17.43 12.76 8.57
C GLU A 70 16.74 12.36 9.87
N ARG A 71 17.52 12.23 10.94
CA ARG A 71 17.02 11.78 12.24
C ARG A 71 15.83 12.61 12.74
N ALA A 72 15.94 13.94 12.67
CA ALA A 72 14.89 14.83 13.16
C ALA A 72 13.57 14.68 12.38
N ALA A 73 13.63 14.50 11.05
CA ALA A 73 12.46 14.31 10.22
C ALA A 73 11.76 12.98 10.53
N ILE A 74 12.51 11.89 10.68
CA ILE A 74 11.93 10.57 10.96
C ILE A 74 11.34 10.48 12.37
N LEU A 75 11.95 11.09 13.37
CA LEU A 75 11.40 11.12 14.73
C LEU A 75 10.03 11.84 14.79
N ARG A 76 9.78 12.83 13.93
CA ARG A 76 8.49 13.53 13.84
C ARG A 76 7.38 12.66 13.23
N LEU A 77 7.71 11.57 12.53
CA LEU A 77 6.72 10.69 11.92
C LEU A 77 6.03 9.76 12.93
N ASP A 78 6.52 9.71 14.17
CA ASP A 78 5.97 8.87 15.25
C ASP A 78 5.72 7.42 14.77
N LEU A 79 6.81 6.75 14.33
CA LEU A 79 6.75 5.38 13.83
C LEU A 79 6.53 4.41 15.00
N SER A 80 5.49 3.60 14.92
CA SER A 80 5.05 2.73 16.02
C SER A 80 4.98 1.24 15.68
N SER A 81 5.09 0.86 14.41
CA SER A 81 4.99 -0.54 14.00
C SER A 81 6.18 -1.37 14.50
N PRO A 82 5.98 -2.42 15.30
CA PRO A 82 7.07 -3.23 15.85
C PRO A 82 7.58 -4.32 14.89
N GLY A 83 6.95 -4.51 13.73
CA GLY A 83 7.19 -5.63 12.83
C GLY A 83 7.79 -5.23 11.48
N MET A 84 7.64 -6.13 10.49
CA MET A 84 8.11 -5.91 9.11
C MET A 84 7.39 -4.75 8.42
N GLU A 85 6.19 -4.40 8.87
CA GLU A 85 5.41 -3.25 8.42
C GLU A 85 6.07 -1.89 8.70
N PHE A 86 7.03 -1.81 9.65
CA PHE A 86 7.81 -0.60 9.92
C PHE A 86 8.42 0.01 8.65
N ALA A 87 8.88 -0.86 7.74
CA ALA A 87 9.44 -0.43 6.46
C ALA A 87 8.42 0.33 5.60
N SER A 88 7.18 -0.18 5.55
CA SER A 88 6.07 0.46 4.83
C SER A 88 5.54 1.67 5.56
N GLU A 89 5.48 1.64 6.90
CA GLU A 89 5.05 2.77 7.72
C GLU A 89 5.92 4.00 7.48
N MET A 90 7.25 3.83 7.53
CA MET A 90 8.18 4.93 7.26
C MET A 90 7.95 5.54 5.87
N ALA A 91 7.82 4.70 4.84
CA ALA A 91 7.61 5.15 3.48
C ALA A 91 6.27 5.90 3.31
N VAL A 92 5.19 5.36 3.87
CA VAL A 92 3.84 5.95 3.79
C VAL A 92 3.76 7.25 4.59
N LYS A 93 4.19 7.25 5.86
CA LYS A 93 4.14 8.45 6.71
C LYS A 93 5.04 9.57 6.17
N ALA A 94 6.23 9.24 5.64
CA ALA A 94 7.10 10.23 4.99
C ALA A 94 6.43 10.84 3.76
N THR A 95 5.75 10.02 2.94
CA THR A 95 4.99 10.50 1.77
C THR A 95 3.83 11.40 2.18
N LEU A 96 3.03 10.98 3.19
CA LEU A 96 1.89 11.75 3.69
C LEU A 96 2.32 13.09 4.33
N ALA A 97 3.48 13.10 5.00
CA ALA A 97 4.07 14.31 5.57
C ALA A 97 4.72 15.24 4.52
N GLY A 98 4.70 14.85 3.23
CA GLY A 98 5.30 15.65 2.16
C GLY A 98 6.81 15.80 2.26
N LEU A 99 7.51 14.86 2.91
CA LEU A 99 8.97 14.94 3.01
C LEU A 99 9.62 14.78 1.63
N PRO A 100 10.72 15.51 1.36
CA PRO A 100 11.54 15.26 0.18
C PRO A 100 12.12 13.84 0.22
N ILE A 101 11.78 13.03 -0.79
CA ILE A 101 12.17 11.62 -0.89
C ILE A 101 12.88 11.38 -2.21
N SER A 102 14.00 10.69 -2.19
CA SER A 102 14.71 10.24 -3.39
C SER A 102 14.98 8.74 -3.37
N ASN A 103 15.33 8.20 -4.54
CA ASN A 103 15.71 6.80 -4.73
C ASN A 103 17.15 6.72 -5.22
N VAL A 104 17.94 5.81 -4.65
CA VAL A 104 19.31 5.52 -5.06
C VAL A 104 19.38 4.08 -5.53
N PRO A 105 19.83 3.82 -6.79
CA PRO A 105 20.07 2.47 -7.28
C PRO A 105 20.99 1.71 -6.34
N THR A 106 20.62 0.51 -5.92
CA THR A 106 21.33 -0.27 -4.90
C THR A 106 21.41 -1.72 -5.31
N VAL A 107 22.61 -2.27 -5.35
CA VAL A 107 22.81 -3.69 -5.68
C VAL A 107 22.48 -4.56 -4.47
N LEU A 108 21.67 -5.60 -4.69
CA LEU A 108 21.40 -6.64 -3.69
C LEU A 108 22.21 -7.89 -4.03
N SER A 109 23.15 -8.25 -3.17
CA SER A 109 23.95 -9.46 -3.25
C SER A 109 23.44 -10.53 -2.28
N PRO A 110 23.73 -11.84 -2.51
CA PRO A 110 23.41 -12.88 -1.54
C PRO A 110 24.00 -12.54 -0.17
N ASP A 111 23.22 -12.76 0.88
CA ASP A 111 23.74 -12.61 2.23
C ASP A 111 24.49 -13.91 2.61
N GLY A 112 25.67 -13.79 3.19
CA GLY A 112 26.47 -14.93 3.64
C GLY A 112 25.90 -15.64 4.89
N ARG A 113 24.59 -15.54 5.15
CA ARG A 113 23.95 -16.13 6.33
C ARG A 113 23.66 -17.61 6.10
N SER A 114 24.05 -18.43 7.07
CA SER A 114 23.71 -19.87 7.10
C SER A 114 22.29 -20.14 7.62
N ARG A 115 21.57 -19.12 8.15
CA ARG A 115 20.21 -19.28 8.68
C ARG A 115 19.15 -19.09 7.63
N PRO A 116 18.05 -19.87 7.66
CA PRO A 116 16.92 -19.63 6.78
C PRO A 116 16.32 -18.22 7.00
N PRO A 117 15.77 -17.59 5.96
CA PRO A 117 15.13 -16.27 6.08
C PRO A 117 13.99 -16.32 7.10
N HIS A 118 13.95 -15.34 8.01
CA HIS A 118 12.84 -15.19 8.97
C HIS A 118 11.52 -14.75 8.34
N LEU A 119 11.55 -14.38 7.06
CA LEU A 119 10.40 -13.91 6.30
C LEU A 119 9.45 -15.06 5.93
N ARG A 120 8.21 -14.97 6.40
CA ARG A 120 7.10 -15.82 5.96
C ARG A 120 6.32 -15.10 4.87
N SER A 121 6.62 -15.38 3.60
CA SER A 121 6.17 -14.61 2.43
C SER A 121 4.70 -14.22 2.45
N TRP A 122 3.78 -15.15 2.69
CA TRP A 122 2.33 -14.88 2.70
C TRP A 122 1.89 -14.08 3.92
N ARG A 123 2.36 -14.44 5.11
CA ARG A 123 1.97 -13.75 6.34
C ARG A 123 2.49 -12.31 6.36
N ASP A 124 3.74 -12.12 5.97
CA ASP A 124 4.36 -10.79 5.99
C ASP A 124 3.83 -9.94 4.84
N GLY A 125 3.60 -10.53 3.65
CA GLY A 125 2.94 -9.87 2.53
C GLY A 125 1.53 -9.39 2.88
N TRP A 126 0.73 -10.22 3.56
CA TRP A 126 -0.59 -9.85 4.05
C TRP A 126 -0.53 -8.72 5.08
N ARG A 127 0.43 -8.74 6.01
CA ARG A 127 0.63 -7.66 7.00
C ARG A 127 0.93 -6.33 6.32
N HIS A 128 1.80 -6.33 5.31
CA HIS A 128 2.09 -5.14 4.53
C HIS A 128 0.87 -4.62 3.78
N LEU A 129 0.16 -5.49 3.07
CA LEU A 129 -1.06 -5.11 2.33
C LEU A 129 -2.13 -4.56 3.27
N ARG A 130 -2.40 -5.25 4.38
CA ARG A 130 -3.34 -4.80 5.40
C ARG A 130 -2.96 -3.41 5.94
N PHE A 131 -1.68 -3.21 6.25
CA PHE A 131 -1.18 -1.91 6.72
C PHE A 131 -1.43 -0.81 5.68
N LEU A 132 -1.06 -1.03 4.42
CA LEU A 132 -1.27 -0.06 3.34
C LEU A 132 -2.76 0.30 3.16
N LEU A 133 -3.65 -0.69 3.20
CA LEU A 133 -5.10 -0.47 3.10
C LEU A 133 -5.64 0.30 4.30
N MET A 134 -5.22 -0.03 5.52
CA MET A 134 -5.64 0.68 6.74
C MET A 134 -5.21 2.15 6.74
N MET A 135 -4.03 2.45 6.18
CA MET A 135 -3.54 3.83 6.02
C MET A 135 -4.22 4.59 4.87
N SER A 136 -5.04 3.91 4.06
CA SER A 136 -5.75 4.52 2.94
C SER A 136 -7.28 4.28 3.00
N PRO A 137 -8.03 5.01 3.85
CA PRO A 137 -9.48 4.87 3.98
C PRO A 137 -10.25 5.07 2.67
N ARG A 138 -9.68 5.81 1.71
CA ARG A 138 -10.28 6.00 0.38
C ARG A 138 -10.40 4.67 -0.37
N TRP A 139 -9.32 3.91 -0.41
CA TRP A 139 -9.27 2.64 -1.13
C TRP A 139 -9.94 1.49 -0.39
N LEU A 140 -9.85 1.51 0.95
CA LEU A 140 -10.44 0.45 1.77
C LEU A 140 -11.97 0.59 1.91
N LEU A 141 -12.46 1.83 2.01
CA LEU A 141 -13.86 2.09 2.39
C LEU A 141 -14.62 2.92 1.34
N LEU A 142 -14.03 4.07 0.88
CA LEU A 142 -14.77 5.00 0.04
C LEU A 142 -15.11 4.41 -1.33
N TYR A 143 -14.11 3.89 -2.06
CA TYR A 143 -14.36 3.35 -3.40
C TYR A 143 -15.24 2.10 -3.40
N PRO A 144 -15.02 1.09 -2.53
CA PRO A 144 -15.97 -0.02 -2.41
C PRO A 144 -17.38 0.44 -2.02
N GLY A 145 -17.49 1.41 -1.10
CA GLY A 145 -18.78 1.99 -0.71
C GLY A 145 -19.52 2.65 -1.86
N LEU A 146 -18.84 3.51 -2.63
CA LEU A 146 -19.42 4.14 -3.81
C LEU A 146 -19.81 3.12 -4.89
N THR A 147 -19.01 2.07 -5.09
CA THR A 147 -19.32 1.00 -6.02
C THR A 147 -20.59 0.25 -5.59
N LEU A 148 -20.73 -0.10 -4.32
CA LEU A 148 -21.92 -0.76 -3.79
C LEU A 148 -23.17 0.13 -3.91
N ILE A 149 -23.06 1.43 -3.62
CA ILE A 149 -24.17 2.38 -3.82
C ILE A 149 -24.55 2.42 -5.31
N GLY A 150 -23.58 2.58 -6.19
CA GLY A 150 -23.84 2.66 -7.64
C GLY A 150 -24.50 1.40 -8.19
N LEU A 151 -23.98 0.23 -7.87
CA LEU A 151 -24.56 -1.05 -8.31
C LEU A 151 -25.93 -1.30 -7.67
N GLY A 152 -26.06 -1.04 -6.37
CA GLY A 152 -27.33 -1.23 -5.65
C GLY A 152 -28.43 -0.31 -6.17
N THR A 153 -28.15 0.98 -6.31
CA THR A 153 -29.14 1.94 -6.85
C THR A 153 -29.47 1.65 -8.31
N SER A 154 -28.50 1.27 -9.15
CA SER A 154 -28.76 0.90 -10.54
C SER A 154 -29.68 -0.32 -10.66
N ALA A 155 -29.43 -1.36 -9.84
CA ALA A 155 -30.30 -2.55 -9.81
C ALA A 155 -31.72 -2.23 -9.31
N GLN A 156 -31.86 -1.38 -8.30
CA GLN A 156 -33.17 -0.92 -7.82
C GLN A 156 -33.94 -0.16 -8.90
N LEU A 157 -33.28 0.79 -9.57
CA LEU A 157 -33.88 1.56 -10.64
C LEU A 157 -34.34 0.68 -11.84
N ALA A 158 -33.51 -0.32 -12.19
CA ALA A 158 -33.84 -1.25 -13.28
C ALA A 158 -35.06 -2.11 -12.95
N THR A 159 -35.33 -2.45 -11.69
CA THR A 159 -36.43 -3.30 -11.25
C THR A 159 -37.66 -2.53 -10.76
N LEU A 160 -37.63 -1.19 -10.71
CA LEU A 160 -38.77 -0.35 -10.30
C LEU A 160 -40.05 -0.54 -11.16
N GLY A 161 -39.88 -0.81 -12.45
CA GLY A 161 -41.00 -1.02 -13.38
C GLY A 161 -41.59 -2.44 -13.39
N GLY A 162 -41.03 -3.34 -12.55
CA GLY A 162 -41.41 -4.75 -12.50
C GLY A 162 -40.22 -5.70 -12.71
N PRO A 163 -40.48 -7.01 -12.68
CA PRO A 163 -39.41 -8.00 -12.86
C PRO A 163 -38.78 -7.88 -14.26
N VAL A 164 -37.43 -7.90 -14.27
CA VAL A 164 -36.64 -7.87 -15.50
C VAL A 164 -36.10 -9.26 -15.78
N VAL A 165 -36.33 -9.78 -16.99
CA VAL A 165 -35.78 -11.10 -17.39
C VAL A 165 -34.62 -10.89 -18.36
N VAL A 166 -33.45 -11.36 -18.02
CA VAL A 166 -32.26 -11.32 -18.88
C VAL A 166 -31.75 -12.75 -19.09
N GLN A 167 -31.75 -13.20 -20.34
CA GLN A 167 -31.29 -14.56 -20.71
C GLN A 167 -31.94 -15.70 -19.89
N GLY A 168 -33.23 -15.57 -19.55
CA GLY A 168 -33.93 -16.56 -18.74
C GLY A 168 -33.77 -16.46 -17.24
N VAL A 169 -32.96 -15.50 -16.74
CA VAL A 169 -32.81 -15.20 -15.31
C VAL A 169 -33.73 -14.03 -14.94
N GLY A 170 -34.66 -14.27 -14.01
CA GLY A 170 -35.59 -13.25 -13.51
C GLY A 170 -34.94 -12.44 -12.35
N PHE A 171 -34.91 -11.13 -12.52
CA PHE A 171 -34.54 -10.16 -11.49
C PHE A 171 -35.81 -9.54 -10.91
N ASP A 172 -36.13 -9.86 -9.69
CA ASP A 172 -37.40 -9.53 -9.03
C ASP A 172 -37.18 -8.90 -7.63
N ILE A 173 -38.14 -9.08 -6.74
CA ILE A 173 -38.10 -8.57 -5.36
C ILE A 173 -36.85 -9.03 -4.58
N HIS A 174 -36.34 -10.23 -4.86
CA HIS A 174 -35.11 -10.70 -4.19
C HIS A 174 -33.90 -9.86 -4.63
N THR A 175 -33.83 -9.50 -5.90
CA THR A 175 -32.80 -8.59 -6.42
C THR A 175 -32.90 -7.22 -5.77
N MET A 176 -34.11 -6.68 -5.59
CA MET A 176 -34.32 -5.40 -4.89
C MET A 176 -33.85 -5.47 -3.43
N LEU A 177 -34.09 -6.58 -2.74
CA LEU A 177 -33.66 -6.78 -1.37
C LEU A 177 -32.14 -6.73 -1.25
N TYR A 178 -31.41 -7.51 -2.10
CA TYR A 178 -29.94 -7.50 -2.11
C TYR A 178 -29.38 -6.14 -2.54
N ALA A 179 -30.01 -5.49 -3.52
CA ALA A 179 -29.60 -4.17 -3.99
C ALA A 179 -29.77 -3.10 -2.90
N SER A 180 -30.86 -3.17 -2.11
CA SER A 180 -31.07 -2.29 -0.97
C SER A 180 -30.03 -2.51 0.13
N GLY A 181 -29.74 -3.78 0.45
CA GLY A 181 -28.66 -4.14 1.37
C GLY A 181 -27.30 -3.62 0.92
N ALA A 182 -26.96 -3.76 -0.37
CA ALA A 182 -25.75 -3.23 -0.95
C ALA A 182 -25.66 -1.70 -0.84
N THR A 183 -26.76 -0.99 -1.12
CA THR A 183 -26.83 0.48 -1.00
C THR A 183 -26.60 0.93 0.44
N ILE A 184 -27.25 0.28 1.42
CA ILE A 184 -27.10 0.60 2.85
C ILE A 184 -25.66 0.34 3.30
N LEU A 185 -25.12 -0.83 2.97
CA LEU A 185 -23.72 -1.17 3.30
C LEU A 185 -22.74 -0.19 2.66
N GLY A 186 -22.97 0.17 1.40
CA GLY A 186 -22.18 1.16 0.69
C GLY A 186 -22.18 2.52 1.38
N LEU A 187 -23.36 2.98 1.85
CA LEU A 187 -23.48 4.23 2.59
C LEU A 187 -22.70 4.18 3.92
N GLN A 188 -22.79 3.06 4.66
CA GLN A 188 -22.03 2.88 5.89
C GLN A 188 -20.52 2.93 5.63
N LEU A 189 -20.01 2.29 4.57
CA LEU A 189 -18.59 2.34 4.21
C LEU A 189 -18.13 3.77 3.87
N VAL A 190 -18.97 4.53 3.16
CA VAL A 190 -18.66 5.95 2.86
C VAL A 190 -18.59 6.77 4.14
N LEU A 191 -19.57 6.61 5.06
CA LEU A 191 -19.57 7.30 6.34
C LEU A 191 -18.33 6.95 7.17
N PHE A 192 -17.97 5.68 7.27
CA PHE A 192 -16.74 5.26 7.96
C PHE A 192 -15.47 5.84 7.33
N SER A 193 -15.43 5.95 6.00
CA SER A 193 -14.32 6.60 5.32
C SER A 193 -14.18 8.07 5.71
N LEU A 194 -15.29 8.79 5.81
CA LEU A 194 -15.32 10.21 6.22
C LEU A 194 -14.86 10.38 7.67
N VAL A 195 -15.37 9.53 8.59
CA VAL A 195 -14.96 9.54 10.00
C VAL A 195 -13.47 9.22 10.15
N ALA A 196 -12.97 8.18 9.45
CA ALA A 196 -11.55 7.81 9.49
C ALA A 196 -10.65 8.96 9.00
N ARG A 197 -11.08 9.68 7.98
CA ARG A 197 -10.35 10.87 7.48
C ARG A 197 -10.39 12.02 8.47
N ALA A 198 -11.54 12.29 9.10
CA ALA A 198 -11.66 13.34 10.09
C ALA A 198 -10.73 13.09 11.28
N ILE A 199 -10.68 11.86 11.79
CA ILE A 199 -9.76 11.47 12.87
C ILE A 199 -8.30 11.57 12.44
N GLY A 200 -7.98 11.15 11.21
CA GLY A 200 -6.61 11.23 10.65
C GLY A 200 -6.12 12.67 10.41
N CYS A 201 -7.03 13.62 10.16
CA CYS A 201 -6.69 15.04 9.99
C CYS A 201 -6.47 15.77 11.33
N VAL A 202 -6.95 15.21 12.43
CA VAL A 202 -6.80 15.78 13.79
C VAL A 202 -5.45 15.39 14.43
N LYS A 203 -4.73 14.45 13.86
CA LYS A 203 -3.38 14.05 14.28
C LYS A 203 -2.31 14.70 13.41
#